data_a5a6c2bc2bca488c4e1abdb688157778
#
_entry.id   a5a6c2bc2bca488c4e1abdb688157778
#
_cell.length_a   1.000
_cell.length_b   1.000
_cell.length_c   1.000
_cell.angle_alpha   90.00
_cell.angle_beta   90.00
_cell.angle_gamma   90.00
#
_symmetry.space_group_name_H-M   'P 1'
#
loop_
_entity.id
_entity.type
_entity.pdbx_description
1 polymer ?
#
loop_
_entity_poly.entity_id
_entity_poly.type
_entity_poly.pdbx_seq_one_letter_code
_entity_poly.pdbx_strand_id
1 'polypeptide(L)'
;GLKLDGQHLNLCLPDHNPASGLDDPEQAVERFPSFFRAIFDRARAIKPDAVVQLCPCGCAVNFFNIPYMNQAVASDPTSSWQVRLKGKSYKAINPGLAYYGDHVELTDGGDDFASQIGIGAVIGSKFTWPENNPAVEADYRLTPEKERLYKKWVKIYTDRMLSLGDYLNLYDIGFDRPEGHVIRKDGALYYAFYADRWDGGRIELRGLERGRTYVVTEYAADYPRSYEVSGDDPFIAPSFDRSYLIEVREK
;
A
#
# COMPACT_ATOMS: atom_id res chain seq x y z
N GLY A 1 -6.92 5.64 -17.14
CA GLY A 1 -6.01 6.36 -16.23
C GLY A 1 -4.68 6.69 -16.87
N LEU A 2 -3.90 7.45 -16.15
CA LEU A 2 -2.54 7.86 -16.53
C LEU A 2 -1.58 7.49 -15.41
N LYS A 3 -0.44 6.92 -15.74
CA LYS A 3 0.72 6.81 -14.85
C LYS A 3 1.81 7.72 -15.42
N LEU A 4 2.19 8.75 -14.67
CA LEU A 4 3.29 9.64 -15.00
C LEU A 4 4.54 9.08 -14.33
N ASP A 5 5.36 8.43 -15.12
CA ASP A 5 6.56 7.72 -14.68
C ASP A 5 7.80 8.63 -14.72
N GLY A 6 8.89 8.21 -14.08
CA GLY A 6 10.14 8.96 -14.11
C GLY A 6 10.16 10.22 -13.23
N GLN A 7 9.29 10.32 -12.24
CA GLN A 7 9.14 11.52 -11.40
C GLN A 7 10.30 11.77 -10.43
N HIS A 8 11.33 10.92 -10.42
CA HIS A 8 12.57 11.16 -9.67
C HIS A 8 13.29 12.45 -10.11
N LEU A 9 12.97 12.97 -11.30
CA LEU A 9 13.46 14.26 -11.80
C LEU A 9 12.87 15.47 -11.07
N ASN A 10 11.99 15.28 -10.11
CA ASN A 10 11.56 16.36 -9.21
C ASN A 10 12.69 16.95 -8.35
N LEU A 11 13.86 16.35 -8.35
CA LEU A 11 15.10 16.95 -7.86
C LEU A 11 15.64 17.91 -8.96
N CYS A 12 14.93 18.99 -9.17
CA CYS A 12 15.07 19.84 -10.31
C CYS A 12 16.49 20.33 -10.55
N LEU A 13 16.99 20.05 -11.72
CA LEU A 13 18.11 20.80 -12.28
C LEU A 13 17.60 22.18 -12.73
N PRO A 14 18.43 23.23 -12.62
CA PRO A 14 18.09 24.55 -13.15
C PRO A 14 17.66 24.46 -14.61
N ASP A 15 16.57 25.12 -14.96
CA ASP A 15 16.08 25.16 -16.35
C ASP A 15 16.62 26.39 -17.07
N HIS A 16 17.64 26.18 -17.88
CA HIS A 16 18.25 27.22 -18.70
C HIS A 16 17.62 27.37 -20.10
N ASN A 17 16.47 26.72 -20.35
CA ASN A 17 15.77 26.84 -21.62
C ASN A 17 15.08 28.22 -21.72
N PRO A 18 15.48 29.09 -22.69
CA PRO A 18 14.84 30.40 -22.84
C PRO A 18 13.33 30.34 -23.11
N ALA A 19 12.84 29.21 -23.65
CA ALA A 19 11.43 29.03 -23.96
C ALA A 19 10.59 28.84 -22.70
N SER A 20 11.18 28.49 -21.57
CA SER A 20 10.45 28.33 -20.28
C SER A 20 10.06 29.69 -19.68
N GLY A 21 10.69 30.79 -20.10
CA GLY A 21 10.39 32.14 -19.63
C GLY A 21 10.60 32.31 -18.13
N LEU A 22 11.61 31.62 -17.57
CA LEU A 22 12.03 31.78 -16.18
C LEU A 22 13.07 32.88 -16.06
N ASP A 23 12.86 33.82 -15.15
CA ASP A 23 13.87 34.85 -14.81
C ASP A 23 15.04 34.23 -14.04
N ASP A 24 14.76 33.21 -13.25
CA ASP A 24 15.74 32.42 -12.49
C ASP A 24 15.58 30.94 -12.81
N PRO A 25 16.59 30.28 -13.39
CA PRO A 25 16.55 28.85 -13.71
C PRO A 25 16.26 27.93 -12.52
N GLU A 26 16.63 28.30 -11.32
CA GLU A 26 16.40 27.54 -10.07
C GLU A 26 14.91 27.47 -9.71
N GLN A 27 14.08 28.39 -10.22
CA GLN A 27 12.62 28.39 -9.99
C GLN A 27 11.87 27.34 -10.81
N ALA A 28 12.53 26.55 -11.62
CA ALA A 28 11.88 25.50 -12.42
C ALA A 28 11.07 24.54 -11.55
N VAL A 29 11.56 24.21 -10.35
CA VAL A 29 10.88 23.34 -9.39
C VAL A 29 9.50 23.87 -8.96
N GLU A 30 9.33 25.17 -8.86
CA GLU A 30 8.09 25.83 -8.48
C GLU A 30 6.97 25.64 -9.52
N ARG A 31 7.32 25.24 -10.74
CA ARG A 31 6.35 25.02 -11.83
C ARG A 31 5.77 23.61 -11.88
N PHE A 32 6.40 22.63 -11.24
CA PHE A 32 5.89 21.25 -11.26
C PHE A 32 4.47 21.09 -10.71
N PRO A 33 4.08 21.71 -9.61
CA PRO A 33 2.70 21.61 -9.15
C PRO A 33 1.69 22.07 -10.19
N SER A 34 1.97 23.16 -10.90
CA SER A 34 1.11 23.66 -11.99
C SER A 34 1.05 22.71 -13.19
N PHE A 35 2.18 22.09 -13.54
CA PHE A 35 2.24 21.10 -14.60
C PHE A 35 1.39 19.87 -14.28
N PHE A 36 1.59 19.27 -13.08
CA PHE A 36 0.82 18.11 -12.67
C PHE A 36 -0.65 18.42 -12.49
N ARG A 37 -0.98 19.60 -11.98
CA ARG A 37 -2.35 20.11 -11.90
C ARG A 37 -3.03 20.14 -13.26
N ALA A 38 -2.37 20.71 -14.27
CA ALA A 38 -2.93 20.80 -15.62
C ALA A 38 -3.25 19.41 -16.20
N ILE A 39 -2.37 18.42 -15.99
CA ILE A 39 -2.62 17.04 -16.42
C ILE A 39 -3.77 16.41 -15.64
N PHE A 40 -3.76 16.53 -14.32
CA PHE A 40 -4.79 15.97 -13.43
C PHE A 40 -6.17 16.53 -13.77
N ASP A 41 -6.30 17.85 -13.83
CA ASP A 41 -7.57 18.54 -14.12
C ASP A 41 -8.08 18.16 -15.51
N ARG A 42 -7.18 18.11 -16.51
CA ARG A 42 -7.57 17.71 -17.87
C ARG A 42 -8.03 16.27 -17.97
N ALA A 43 -7.32 15.34 -17.34
CA ALA A 43 -7.71 13.92 -17.31
C ALA A 43 -9.09 13.74 -16.67
N ARG A 44 -9.33 14.40 -15.54
CA ARG A 44 -10.57 14.33 -14.78
C ARG A 44 -11.72 15.06 -15.45
N ALA A 45 -11.47 16.12 -16.22
CA ALA A 45 -12.48 16.80 -17.03
C ALA A 45 -13.00 15.92 -18.17
N ILE A 46 -12.14 15.06 -18.75
CA ILE A 46 -12.53 14.12 -19.81
C ILE A 46 -13.22 12.89 -19.22
N LYS A 47 -12.67 12.36 -18.14
CA LYS A 47 -13.17 11.14 -17.46
C LYS A 47 -13.12 11.37 -15.94
N PRO A 48 -14.28 11.69 -15.30
CA PRO A 48 -14.33 12.06 -13.89
C PRO A 48 -13.79 11.03 -12.91
N ASP A 49 -13.78 9.75 -13.28
CA ASP A 49 -13.22 8.62 -12.52
C ASP A 49 -11.80 8.21 -12.98
N ALA A 50 -11.13 9.02 -13.81
CA ALA A 50 -9.77 8.73 -14.25
C ALA A 50 -8.81 8.60 -13.07
N VAL A 51 -8.01 7.54 -13.06
CA VAL A 51 -6.87 7.37 -12.15
C VAL A 51 -5.68 8.13 -12.72
N VAL A 52 -5.06 8.97 -11.91
CA VAL A 52 -3.80 9.65 -12.21
C VAL A 52 -2.79 9.31 -11.13
N GLN A 53 -1.72 8.65 -11.54
CA GLN A 53 -0.60 8.26 -10.68
C GLN A 53 0.63 9.13 -10.98
N LEU A 54 1.33 9.52 -9.94
CA LEU A 54 2.70 10.04 -10.05
C LEU A 54 3.64 8.96 -9.54
N CYS A 55 4.49 8.42 -10.41
CA CYS A 55 5.44 7.36 -10.07
C CYS A 55 6.86 7.94 -9.98
N PRO A 56 7.41 8.09 -8.77
CA PRO A 56 8.71 8.73 -8.56
C PRO A 56 9.91 7.79 -8.73
N CYS A 57 9.73 6.57 -9.28
CA CYS A 57 10.80 5.61 -9.59
C CYS A 57 11.77 5.39 -8.41
N GLY A 58 11.28 4.78 -7.32
CA GLY A 58 12.07 4.49 -6.12
C GLY A 58 12.18 5.63 -5.10
N CYS A 59 11.90 6.88 -5.51
CA CYS A 59 11.91 8.05 -4.64
C CYS A 59 10.54 8.30 -3.96
N ALA A 60 10.40 9.43 -3.29
CA ALA A 60 9.12 9.93 -2.80
C ALA A 60 8.58 11.01 -3.74
N VAL A 61 7.26 11.09 -3.88
CA VAL A 61 6.61 12.20 -4.57
C VAL A 61 6.83 13.48 -3.76
N ASN A 62 7.14 14.59 -4.42
CA ASN A 62 7.20 15.89 -3.78
C ASN A 62 5.84 16.21 -3.15
N PHE A 63 5.86 16.66 -1.89
CA PHE A 63 4.65 16.96 -1.12
C PHE A 63 3.66 17.87 -1.86
N PHE A 64 4.16 18.90 -2.53
CA PHE A 64 3.32 19.85 -3.27
C PHE A 64 2.65 19.27 -4.51
N ASN A 65 3.08 18.08 -4.98
CA ASN A 65 2.47 17.39 -6.12
C ASN A 65 1.39 16.38 -5.69
N ILE A 66 1.29 16.03 -4.41
CA ILE A 66 0.31 15.06 -3.89
C ILE A 66 -1.13 15.42 -4.23
N PRO A 67 -1.58 16.70 -4.21
CA PRO A 67 -2.95 17.05 -4.59
C PRO A 67 -3.32 16.73 -6.04
N TYR A 68 -2.34 16.49 -6.90
CA TYR A 68 -2.53 16.28 -8.35
C TYR A 68 -2.36 14.81 -8.75
N MET A 69 -2.64 13.92 -7.81
CA MET A 69 -2.82 12.49 -8.05
C MET A 69 -3.98 11.98 -7.20
N ASN A 70 -4.63 10.90 -7.61
CA ASN A 70 -5.63 10.21 -6.82
C ASN A 70 -5.27 8.74 -6.53
N GLN A 71 -4.08 8.33 -6.96
CA GLN A 71 -3.46 7.07 -6.56
C GLN A 71 -1.96 7.26 -6.43
N ALA A 72 -1.45 7.09 -5.22
CA ALA A 72 -0.01 7.01 -4.96
C ALA A 72 0.53 5.62 -5.30
N VAL A 73 1.83 5.51 -5.48
CA VAL A 73 2.52 4.27 -5.88
C VAL A 73 3.63 3.96 -4.89
N ALA A 74 3.81 2.68 -4.55
CA ALA A 74 4.96 2.22 -3.77
C ALA A 74 6.30 2.53 -4.46
N SER A 75 6.28 2.55 -5.79
CA SER A 75 7.38 3.02 -6.65
C SER A 75 8.69 2.29 -6.39
N ASP A 76 8.86 1.17 -7.08
CA ASP A 76 10.04 0.30 -7.01
C ASP A 76 10.51 0.08 -5.55
N PRO A 77 9.67 -0.52 -4.69
CA PRO A 77 10.04 -0.73 -3.30
C PRO A 77 11.22 -1.72 -3.21
N THR A 78 12.15 -1.49 -2.30
CA THR A 78 13.30 -2.38 -2.10
C THR A 78 13.09 -3.36 -0.94
N SER A 79 11.93 -3.33 -0.30
CA SER A 79 11.52 -4.23 0.78
C SER A 79 10.03 -4.16 1.07
N SER A 80 9.50 -5.16 1.73
CA SER A 80 8.12 -5.18 2.23
C SER A 80 7.83 -4.01 3.18
N TRP A 81 8.79 -3.68 4.05
CA TRP A 81 8.67 -2.55 4.97
C TRP A 81 8.51 -1.22 4.24
N GLN A 82 9.21 -1.02 3.12
CA GLN A 82 9.07 0.19 2.31
C GLN A 82 7.65 0.34 1.72
N VAL A 83 7.04 -0.77 1.28
CA VAL A 83 5.63 -0.76 0.81
C VAL A 83 4.72 -0.26 1.92
N ARG A 84 4.85 -0.81 3.14
CA ARG A 84 3.99 -0.46 4.27
C ARG A 84 4.25 0.98 4.75
N LEU A 85 5.51 1.40 4.89
CA LEU A 85 5.87 2.75 5.31
C LEU A 85 5.37 3.82 4.35
N LYS A 86 5.62 3.65 3.05
CA LYS A 86 5.12 4.59 2.03
C LYS A 86 3.59 4.65 2.03
N GLY A 87 2.92 3.49 2.08
CA GLY A 87 1.46 3.44 2.13
C GLY A 87 0.88 4.17 3.34
N LYS A 88 1.43 3.91 4.53
CA LYS A 88 1.04 4.62 5.77
C LYS A 88 1.27 6.13 5.64
N SER A 89 2.42 6.54 5.10
CA SER A 89 2.75 7.96 4.94
C SER A 89 1.78 8.69 4.02
N TYR A 90 1.45 8.11 2.86
CA TYR A 90 0.47 8.70 1.94
C TYR A 90 -0.92 8.78 2.56
N LYS A 91 -1.37 7.72 3.23
CA LYS A 91 -2.69 7.70 3.89
C LYS A 91 -2.77 8.64 5.09
N ALA A 92 -1.66 8.91 5.78
CA ALA A 92 -1.61 9.91 6.85
C ALA A 92 -1.72 11.34 6.32
N ILE A 93 -1.14 11.61 5.14
CA ILE A 93 -1.21 12.94 4.49
C ILE A 93 -2.56 13.16 3.82
N ASN A 94 -3.09 12.15 3.14
CA ASN A 94 -4.37 12.18 2.44
C ASN A 94 -5.11 10.84 2.61
N PRO A 95 -5.99 10.72 3.62
CA PRO A 95 -6.71 9.47 3.91
C PRO A 95 -7.56 8.94 2.74
N GLY A 96 -8.06 9.83 1.87
CA GLY A 96 -8.84 9.46 0.69
C GLY A 96 -8.00 9.03 -0.52
N LEU A 97 -6.66 9.09 -0.42
CA LEU A 97 -5.77 8.74 -1.51
C LEU A 97 -5.66 7.22 -1.65
N ALA A 98 -5.99 6.68 -2.83
CA ALA A 98 -5.70 5.30 -3.14
C ALA A 98 -4.17 5.07 -3.18
N TYR A 99 -3.75 3.84 -2.88
CA TYR A 99 -2.34 3.46 -2.87
C TYR A 99 -2.14 2.18 -3.68
N TYR A 100 -1.19 2.17 -4.60
CA TYR A 100 -0.85 1.03 -5.45
C TYR A 100 0.43 0.38 -4.96
N GLY A 101 0.38 -0.94 -4.70
CA GLY A 101 1.48 -1.71 -4.14
C GLY A 101 2.65 -1.98 -5.10
N ASP A 102 2.46 -1.64 -6.38
CA ASP A 102 3.46 -1.70 -7.44
C ASP A 102 4.03 -3.12 -7.64
N HIS A 103 5.33 -3.33 -7.42
CA HIS A 103 6.06 -4.54 -7.74
C HIS A 103 6.19 -5.47 -6.52
N VAL A 104 5.33 -6.48 -6.39
CA VAL A 104 5.49 -7.48 -5.31
C VAL A 104 6.82 -8.24 -5.43
N GLU A 105 7.37 -8.36 -6.63
CA GLU A 105 8.63 -9.05 -6.93
C GLU A 105 9.84 -8.38 -6.27
N LEU A 106 9.73 -7.10 -5.91
CA LEU A 106 10.77 -6.36 -5.22
C LEU A 106 10.62 -6.39 -3.69
N THR A 107 9.59 -7.04 -3.19
CA THR A 107 9.38 -7.20 -1.74
C THR A 107 10.15 -8.40 -1.19
N ASP A 108 10.18 -8.54 0.13
CA ASP A 108 10.91 -9.62 0.80
C ASP A 108 10.36 -10.99 0.37
N GLY A 109 11.22 -11.82 -0.19
CA GLY A 109 10.85 -13.10 -0.79
C GLY A 109 10.22 -13.01 -2.18
N GLY A 110 10.05 -11.81 -2.73
CA GLY A 110 9.47 -11.59 -4.07
C GLY A 110 7.99 -11.92 -4.20
N ASP A 111 7.27 -12.02 -3.07
CA ASP A 111 5.90 -12.56 -3.03
C ASP A 111 5.01 -11.96 -1.93
N ASP A 112 5.44 -10.88 -1.27
CA ASP A 112 4.77 -10.35 -0.09
C ASP A 112 3.51 -9.51 -0.43
N PHE A 113 2.50 -10.18 -0.97
CA PHE A 113 1.17 -9.58 -1.14
C PHE A 113 0.50 -9.22 0.19
N ALA A 114 0.87 -9.89 1.29
CA ALA A 114 0.33 -9.59 2.61
C ALA A 114 0.59 -8.15 3.01
N SER A 115 1.77 -7.62 2.73
CA SER A 115 2.12 -6.21 2.96
C SER A 115 1.28 -5.25 2.12
N GLN A 116 1.00 -5.59 0.86
CA GLN A 116 0.12 -4.77 0.02
C GLN A 116 -1.33 -4.79 0.54
N ILE A 117 -1.87 -5.97 0.85
CA ILE A 117 -3.24 -6.11 1.37
C ILE A 117 -3.42 -5.43 2.72
N GLY A 118 -2.50 -5.65 3.66
CA GLY A 118 -2.63 -5.17 5.04
C GLY A 118 -2.53 -3.65 5.18
N ILE A 119 -1.84 -2.97 4.25
CA ILE A 119 -1.82 -1.50 4.19
C ILE A 119 -3.00 -0.93 3.36
N GLY A 120 -3.86 -1.79 2.81
CA GLY A 120 -4.96 -1.38 1.95
C GLY A 120 -4.48 -0.84 0.60
N ALA A 121 -3.46 -1.45 0.04
CA ALA A 121 -3.05 -1.12 -1.32
C ALA A 121 -3.92 -1.83 -2.36
N VAL A 122 -4.01 -1.23 -3.54
CA VAL A 122 -4.32 -1.96 -4.77
C VAL A 122 -3.12 -2.87 -5.05
N ILE A 123 -3.37 -4.17 -5.19
CA ILE A 123 -2.27 -5.12 -5.40
C ILE A 123 -1.62 -4.93 -6.76
N GLY A 124 -0.32 -5.13 -6.81
CA GLY A 124 0.49 -4.98 -8.02
C GLY A 124 1.56 -6.05 -8.14
N SER A 125 1.84 -6.42 -9.38
CA SER A 125 2.92 -7.32 -9.74
C SER A 125 3.39 -7.04 -11.16
N LYS A 126 4.58 -7.50 -11.50
CA LYS A 126 5.19 -7.40 -12.82
C LYS A 126 5.62 -8.77 -13.37
N PHE A 127 5.00 -9.83 -12.88
CA PHE A 127 5.29 -11.18 -13.37
C PHE A 127 5.05 -11.30 -14.87
N THR A 128 5.99 -11.93 -15.58
CA THR A 128 5.89 -12.22 -17.00
C THR A 128 6.04 -13.71 -17.29
N TRP A 129 5.44 -14.16 -18.39
CA TRP A 129 5.62 -15.52 -18.85
C TRP A 129 6.98 -15.68 -19.52
N PRO A 130 7.78 -16.71 -19.12
CA PRO A 130 9.13 -16.93 -19.67
C PRO A 130 9.14 -17.11 -21.20
N GLU A 131 8.12 -17.77 -21.73
CA GLU A 131 8.01 -18.03 -23.17
C GLU A 131 7.88 -16.73 -23.97
N ASN A 132 7.25 -15.71 -23.38
CA ASN A 132 7.01 -14.44 -24.05
C ASN A 132 8.22 -13.50 -23.95
N ASN A 133 9.10 -13.71 -22.98
CA ASN A 133 10.27 -12.88 -22.78
C ASN A 133 11.41 -13.66 -22.09
N PRO A 134 12.26 -14.35 -22.86
CA PRO A 134 13.34 -15.17 -22.30
C PRO A 134 14.45 -14.31 -21.63
N ALA A 135 14.49 -13.00 -21.88
CA ALA A 135 15.45 -12.08 -21.28
C ALA A 135 15.00 -11.57 -19.90
N VAL A 136 13.80 -11.93 -19.45
CA VAL A 136 13.30 -11.51 -18.14
C VAL A 136 14.08 -12.21 -17.02
N GLU A 137 14.49 -11.43 -16.03
CA GLU A 137 15.14 -11.93 -14.82
C GLU A 137 14.29 -12.96 -14.09
N ALA A 138 14.93 -13.88 -13.37
CA ALA A 138 14.27 -15.03 -12.72
C ALA A 138 13.15 -14.58 -11.75
N ASP A 139 13.38 -13.46 -11.04
CA ASP A 139 12.45 -12.95 -10.03
C ASP A 139 11.13 -12.41 -10.63
N TYR A 140 11.16 -11.99 -11.90
CA TYR A 140 9.97 -11.51 -12.61
C TYR A 140 9.22 -12.63 -13.34
N ARG A 141 9.73 -13.86 -13.35
CA ARG A 141 9.08 -14.97 -14.02
C ARG A 141 7.87 -15.45 -13.24
N LEU A 142 6.76 -15.62 -13.92
CA LEU A 142 5.58 -16.26 -13.37
C LEU A 142 5.77 -17.79 -13.39
N THR A 143 6.08 -18.36 -12.22
CA THR A 143 6.09 -19.80 -12.02
C THR A 143 4.71 -20.32 -11.59
N PRO A 144 4.42 -21.63 -11.69
CA PRO A 144 3.17 -22.20 -11.20
C PRO A 144 2.90 -21.90 -9.72
N GLU A 145 3.96 -21.83 -8.88
CA GLU A 145 3.87 -21.48 -7.46
C GLU A 145 3.47 -20.02 -7.28
N LYS A 146 4.14 -19.11 -7.99
CA LYS A 146 3.81 -17.67 -7.96
C LYS A 146 2.41 -17.42 -8.50
N GLU A 147 2.00 -18.11 -9.57
CA GLU A 147 0.65 -17.98 -10.11
C GLU A 147 -0.42 -18.43 -9.10
N ARG A 148 -0.20 -19.56 -8.41
CA ARG A 148 -1.11 -20.07 -7.38
C ARG A 148 -1.23 -19.08 -6.20
N LEU A 149 -0.10 -18.54 -5.74
CA LEU A 149 -0.03 -17.55 -4.69
C LEU A 149 -0.73 -16.25 -5.12
N TYR A 150 -0.47 -15.78 -6.33
CA TYR A 150 -1.11 -14.60 -6.87
C TYR A 150 -2.64 -14.77 -6.95
N LYS A 151 -3.14 -15.88 -7.46
CA LYS A 151 -4.57 -16.18 -7.50
C LYS A 151 -5.21 -16.16 -6.10
N LYS A 152 -4.54 -16.72 -5.08
CA LYS A 152 -5.00 -16.64 -3.68
C LYS A 152 -5.15 -15.18 -3.24
N TRP A 153 -4.12 -14.37 -3.43
CA TRP A 153 -4.13 -12.99 -2.97
C TRP A 153 -5.06 -12.08 -3.78
N VAL A 154 -5.19 -12.30 -5.09
CA VAL A 154 -6.20 -11.61 -5.92
C VAL A 154 -7.61 -11.91 -5.41
N LYS A 155 -7.88 -13.17 -5.05
CA LYS A 155 -9.18 -13.53 -4.45
C LYS A 155 -9.42 -12.80 -3.13
N ILE A 156 -8.45 -12.79 -2.21
CA ILE A 156 -8.53 -12.07 -0.93
C ILE A 156 -8.77 -10.58 -1.17
N TYR A 157 -8.01 -9.98 -2.11
CA TYR A 157 -8.17 -8.58 -2.51
C TYR A 157 -9.59 -8.30 -3.01
N THR A 158 -10.08 -9.11 -3.95
CA THR A 158 -11.38 -8.91 -4.58
C THR A 158 -12.54 -9.10 -3.60
N ASP A 159 -12.43 -10.09 -2.73
CA ASP A 159 -13.48 -10.39 -1.74
C ASP A 159 -13.61 -9.28 -0.69
N ARG A 160 -12.51 -8.60 -0.35
CA ARG A 160 -12.47 -7.62 0.75
C ARG A 160 -12.33 -6.18 0.31
N MET A 161 -11.67 -5.93 -0.83
CA MET A 161 -11.44 -4.58 -1.37
C MET A 161 -10.96 -3.58 -0.29
N LEU A 162 -9.97 -3.98 0.52
CA LEU A 162 -9.47 -3.15 1.63
C LEU A 162 -8.87 -1.82 1.15
N SER A 163 -8.54 -1.73 -0.14
CA SER A 163 -8.12 -0.47 -0.78
C SER A 163 -9.20 0.62 -0.77
N LEU A 164 -10.47 0.25 -0.55
CA LEU A 164 -11.61 1.15 -0.42
C LEU A 164 -11.99 1.45 1.04
N GLY A 165 -11.25 0.91 2.00
CA GLY A 165 -11.51 1.13 3.44
C GLY A 165 -10.79 2.36 3.98
N ASP A 166 -11.17 2.75 5.19
CA ASP A 166 -10.55 3.85 5.94
C ASP A 166 -9.32 3.32 6.69
N TYR A 167 -8.15 3.84 6.38
CA TYR A 167 -6.94 3.54 7.14
C TYR A 167 -6.97 4.25 8.49
N LEU A 168 -6.82 3.48 9.58
CA LEU A 168 -6.77 4.01 10.95
C LEU A 168 -5.33 3.99 11.48
N ASN A 169 -4.82 5.17 11.82
CA ASN A 169 -3.45 5.31 12.32
C ASN A 169 -3.37 4.99 13.83
N LEU A 170 -3.56 3.71 14.19
CA LEU A 170 -3.64 3.25 15.59
C LEU A 170 -2.31 2.70 16.15
N TYR A 171 -1.34 2.41 15.29
CA TYR A 171 -0.02 1.89 15.68
C TYR A 171 1.09 2.74 15.09
N ASP A 172 2.24 2.79 15.78
CA ASP A 172 3.40 3.56 15.36
C ASP A 172 4.46 2.66 14.72
N ILE A 173 4.79 2.94 13.43
CA ILE A 173 5.90 2.26 12.77
C ILE A 173 7.21 2.55 13.51
N GLY A 174 7.95 1.48 13.81
CA GLY A 174 9.24 1.57 14.48
C GLY A 174 9.17 1.51 16.01
N PHE A 175 8.01 1.82 16.62
CA PHE A 175 7.81 1.78 18.07
C PHE A 175 6.95 0.59 18.51
N ASP A 176 5.83 0.33 17.84
CA ASP A 176 5.01 -0.84 18.14
C ASP A 176 5.67 -2.13 17.65
N ARG A 177 5.52 -3.19 18.45
CA ARG A 177 5.96 -4.55 18.13
C ARG A 177 4.84 -5.54 18.45
N PRO A 178 4.44 -6.40 17.48
CA PRO A 178 4.83 -6.34 16.07
C PRO A 178 4.36 -5.04 15.41
N GLU A 179 4.91 -4.68 14.23
CA GLU A 179 4.38 -3.58 13.40
C GLU A 179 2.91 -3.85 13.10
N GLY A 180 2.03 -2.83 13.26
CA GLY A 180 0.60 -2.99 13.09
C GLY A 180 -0.03 -1.95 12.16
N HIS A 181 -1.03 -2.39 11.40
CA HIS A 181 -1.87 -1.55 10.55
C HIS A 181 -3.34 -1.93 10.70
N VAL A 182 -4.24 -0.96 10.57
CA VAL A 182 -5.68 -1.18 10.71
C VAL A 182 -6.45 -0.47 9.60
N ILE A 183 -7.41 -1.19 9.03
CA ILE A 183 -8.34 -0.65 8.06
C ILE A 183 -9.76 -0.92 8.55
N ARG A 184 -10.59 0.12 8.58
CA ARG A 184 -12.02 -0.01 8.86
C ARG A 184 -12.79 -0.11 7.55
N LYS A 185 -13.61 -1.14 7.40
CA LYS A 185 -14.47 -1.31 6.24
C LYS A 185 -15.69 -2.17 6.57
N ASP A 186 -16.85 -1.78 6.07
CA ASP A 186 -18.11 -2.55 6.17
C ASP A 186 -18.42 -3.06 7.59
N GLY A 187 -18.24 -2.21 8.61
CA GLY A 187 -18.50 -2.54 10.01
C GLY A 187 -17.46 -3.47 10.65
N ALA A 188 -16.34 -3.72 9.99
CA ALA A 188 -15.23 -4.51 10.52
C ALA A 188 -13.96 -3.70 10.67
N LEU A 189 -13.06 -4.15 11.53
CA LEU A 189 -11.67 -3.73 11.60
C LEU A 189 -10.79 -4.85 11.06
N TYR A 190 -9.95 -4.51 10.10
CA TYR A 190 -8.98 -5.42 9.49
C TYR A 190 -7.60 -5.04 10.00
N TYR A 191 -7.01 -5.93 10.78
CA TYR A 191 -5.66 -5.75 11.31
C TYR A 191 -4.67 -6.55 10.50
N ALA A 192 -3.50 -5.98 10.30
CA ALA A 192 -2.34 -6.64 9.72
C ALA A 192 -1.13 -6.39 10.61
N PHE A 193 -0.52 -7.46 11.11
CA PHE A 193 0.67 -7.42 11.94
C PHE A 193 1.85 -8.05 11.22
N TYR A 194 3.04 -7.47 11.41
CA TYR A 194 4.27 -7.89 10.72
C TYR A 194 5.44 -7.99 11.68
N ALA A 195 6.15 -9.09 11.58
CA ALA A 195 7.42 -9.37 12.23
C ALA A 195 8.11 -10.50 11.46
N ASP A 196 9.43 -10.62 11.49
CA ASP A 196 10.13 -11.77 10.91
C ASP A 196 9.61 -13.05 11.54
N ARG A 197 9.46 -13.04 12.86
CA ARG A 197 8.82 -14.07 13.66
C ARG A 197 8.19 -13.47 14.91
N TRP A 198 7.02 -13.96 15.29
CA TRP A 198 6.32 -13.61 16.51
C TRP A 198 5.87 -14.86 17.26
N ASP A 199 6.34 -15.06 18.49
CA ASP A 199 6.14 -16.30 19.26
C ASP A 199 5.17 -16.11 20.43
N GLY A 200 3.91 -15.81 20.16
CA GLY A 200 2.84 -15.77 21.18
C GLY A 200 2.88 -14.57 22.15
N GLY A 201 3.65 -13.51 21.82
CA GLY A 201 3.58 -12.26 22.57
C GLY A 201 2.20 -11.60 22.47
N ARG A 202 1.78 -10.90 23.53
CA ARG A 202 0.50 -10.19 23.55
C ARG A 202 0.49 -9.02 22.55
N ILE A 203 -0.59 -8.91 21.78
CA ILE A 203 -0.85 -7.82 20.84
C ILE A 203 -2.19 -7.19 21.23
N GLU A 204 -2.21 -5.89 21.47
CA GLU A 204 -3.44 -5.14 21.70
C GLU A 204 -4.16 -4.87 20.37
N LEU A 205 -5.45 -5.18 20.29
CA LEU A 205 -6.32 -4.80 19.17
C LEU A 205 -6.89 -3.40 19.44
N ARG A 206 -6.13 -2.36 19.10
CA ARG A 206 -6.52 -0.96 19.34
C ARG A 206 -7.73 -0.59 18.48
N GLY A 207 -8.66 0.18 19.06
CA GLY A 207 -9.88 0.64 18.41
C GLY A 207 -11.12 -0.19 18.72
N LEU A 208 -11.02 -1.25 19.54
CA LEU A 208 -12.17 -1.97 20.06
C LEU A 208 -12.84 -1.21 21.20
N GLU A 209 -14.17 -1.22 21.25
CA GLU A 209 -14.96 -0.53 22.27
C GLU A 209 -15.15 -1.43 23.51
N ARG A 210 -15.03 -0.83 24.70
CA ARG A 210 -15.28 -1.52 25.97
C ARG A 210 -16.74 -2.00 26.06
N GLY A 211 -16.94 -3.12 26.78
CA GLY A 211 -18.25 -3.71 26.98
C GLY A 211 -18.81 -4.45 25.77
N ARG A 212 -18.03 -4.57 24.69
CA ARG A 212 -18.42 -5.29 23.48
C ARG A 212 -17.63 -6.58 23.31
N THR A 213 -18.22 -7.53 22.62
CA THR A 213 -17.55 -8.78 22.22
C THR A 213 -17.36 -8.80 20.72
N TYR A 214 -16.22 -9.27 20.29
CA TYR A 214 -15.82 -9.31 18.89
C TYR A 214 -15.44 -10.72 18.47
N VAL A 215 -15.74 -11.06 17.22
CA VAL A 215 -15.24 -12.27 16.56
C VAL A 215 -14.03 -11.89 15.73
N VAL A 216 -12.91 -12.55 15.98
CA VAL A 216 -11.66 -12.43 15.24
C VAL A 216 -11.57 -13.59 14.25
N THR A 217 -11.27 -13.31 12.98
CA THR A 217 -11.12 -14.33 11.93
C THR A 217 -9.82 -14.14 11.17
N GLU A 218 -9.01 -15.19 11.07
CA GLU A 218 -7.75 -15.22 10.29
C GLU A 218 -8.08 -15.34 8.81
N TYR A 219 -8.31 -14.24 8.12
CA TYR A 219 -8.87 -14.28 6.77
C TYR A 219 -7.87 -14.63 5.65
N ALA A 220 -6.57 -14.55 5.93
CA ALA A 220 -5.52 -14.85 4.94
C ALA A 220 -4.95 -16.27 5.11
N ALA A 221 -5.30 -16.97 6.19
CA ALA A 221 -4.87 -18.34 6.43
C ALA A 221 -5.53 -19.33 5.44
N ASP A 222 -4.84 -20.41 5.11
CA ASP A 222 -5.41 -21.47 4.27
C ASP A 222 -6.54 -22.21 4.98
N TYR A 223 -6.45 -22.27 6.31
CA TYR A 223 -7.49 -22.80 7.22
C TYR A 223 -7.87 -21.72 8.21
N PRO A 224 -8.82 -20.83 7.89
CA PRO A 224 -9.25 -19.74 8.77
C PRO A 224 -9.71 -20.25 10.13
N ARG A 225 -9.19 -19.60 11.18
CA ARG A 225 -9.67 -19.82 12.55
C ARG A 225 -10.46 -18.61 12.98
N SER A 226 -11.46 -18.86 13.84
CA SER A 226 -12.22 -17.76 14.46
C SER A 226 -12.30 -18.01 15.97
N TYR A 227 -12.20 -16.91 16.72
CA TYR A 227 -12.30 -16.90 18.18
C TYR A 227 -12.85 -15.56 18.66
N GLU A 228 -13.24 -15.48 19.92
CA GLU A 228 -13.82 -14.26 20.49
C GLU A 228 -12.79 -13.48 21.31
N VAL A 229 -12.92 -12.15 21.29
CA VAL A 229 -12.14 -11.21 22.09
C VAL A 229 -13.08 -10.19 22.72
N SER A 230 -12.85 -9.86 23.99
CA SER A 230 -13.59 -8.80 24.70
C SER A 230 -12.94 -7.43 24.44
N GLY A 231 -13.75 -6.40 24.22
CA GLY A 231 -13.26 -5.02 24.19
C GLY A 231 -12.75 -4.52 25.55
N ASP A 232 -13.07 -5.22 26.66
CA ASP A 232 -12.50 -4.92 27.98
C ASP A 232 -11.10 -5.52 28.18
N ASP A 233 -10.74 -6.58 27.44
CA ASP A 233 -9.39 -7.16 27.35
C ASP A 233 -9.05 -7.43 25.87
N PRO A 234 -8.75 -6.38 25.09
CA PRO A 234 -8.60 -6.45 23.64
C PRO A 234 -7.24 -7.00 23.22
N PHE A 235 -6.83 -8.12 23.78
CA PHE A 235 -5.52 -8.70 23.52
C PHE A 235 -5.62 -10.08 22.90
N ILE A 236 -4.70 -10.35 21.99
CA ILE A 236 -4.48 -11.65 21.37
C ILE A 236 -3.03 -12.08 21.56
N ALA A 237 -2.74 -13.37 21.42
CA ALA A 237 -1.39 -13.92 21.53
C ALA A 237 -1.10 -14.93 20.41
N PRO A 238 -1.06 -14.47 19.14
CA PRO A 238 -0.77 -15.34 18.01
C PRO A 238 0.70 -15.69 17.91
N SER A 239 0.99 -16.79 17.21
CA SER A 239 2.34 -17.05 16.68
C SER A 239 2.27 -17.03 15.16
N PHE A 240 3.20 -16.31 14.53
CA PHE A 240 3.25 -16.19 13.07
C PHE A 240 4.66 -15.85 12.58
N ASP A 241 4.90 -16.17 11.32
CA ASP A 241 6.07 -15.75 10.56
C ASP A 241 5.63 -14.74 9.48
N ARG A 242 6.39 -13.67 9.30
CA ARG A 242 6.22 -12.58 8.34
C ARG A 242 4.97 -11.74 8.56
N SER A 243 3.76 -12.33 8.59
CA SER A 243 2.52 -11.57 8.66
C SER A 243 1.38 -12.33 9.33
N TYR A 244 0.48 -11.58 10.00
CA TYR A 244 -0.75 -12.08 10.59
C TYR A 244 -1.90 -11.13 10.27
N LEU A 245 -2.86 -11.58 9.46
CA LEU A 245 -3.95 -10.77 8.93
C LEU A 245 -5.30 -11.29 9.46
N ILE A 246 -6.01 -10.41 10.18
CA ILE A 246 -7.29 -10.76 10.83
C ILE A 246 -8.38 -9.73 10.52
N GLU A 247 -9.60 -10.23 10.42
CA GLU A 247 -10.84 -9.47 10.41
C GLU A 247 -11.48 -9.55 11.81
N VAL A 248 -11.92 -8.41 12.33
CA VAL A 248 -12.55 -8.29 13.65
C VAL A 248 -13.91 -7.63 13.50
N ARG A 249 -14.97 -8.36 13.86
CA ARG A 249 -16.36 -7.87 13.81
C ARG A 249 -17.02 -7.94 15.18
N GLU A 250 -17.81 -6.94 15.47
CA GLU A 250 -18.72 -7.00 16.63
C GLU A 250 -19.69 -8.16 16.46
N LYS A 251 -19.93 -8.88 17.57
CA LYS A 251 -20.81 -10.06 17.62
C LYS A 251 -22.29 -9.68 17.70
#